data_2f05cea0e04b19f2ddbb6e6870c4f1a6
#
_entry.id   2f05cea0e04b19f2ddbb6e6870c4f1a6
#
_cell.length_a   1.000
_cell.length_b   1.000
_cell.length_c   1.000
_cell.angle_alpha   90.00
_cell.angle_beta   90.00
_cell.angle_gamma   90.00
#
_symmetry.space_group_name_H-M   'P 1'
#
loop_
_entity.id
_entity.type
_entity.pdbx_description
1 polymer ?
#
loop_
_entity_poly.entity_id
_entity_poly.type
_entity_poly.pdbx_seq_one_letter_code
_entity_poly.pdbx_strand_id
1 'polypeptide(L)'
;LIKEFEMANATTSRLGLVNNTGTAFDALFLKVFSGEVLTAFARNNIFNEQLHSVRTITSGKSAQFPVLGTATAAYHTVGTPLVGANQIKANEKIINIDDLLIAQSFIANIDELKNHYDVRATYADELGKALARTYDQNVAKQIANASRASTNLSGGNGGVVLTLASGNTASANVTGDEIAAAIYDIAQTFDERDIPPTDRFCVLPPAEYYKLAESATRTVDVDFNPQGNGSFASGKVQQVAGIPIMMSNNVPQSNVSSNPSGANNTYSGDDSKTIGLVFHKSAVGTVKLMDMTTEISGSDYGIMYQG
;
A
#
# COMPACT_ATOMS: atom_id res chain seq x y z
N LEU A 1 -28.14 -34.39 -16.10
CA LEU A 1 -27.83 -34.20 -14.67
C LEU A 1 -27.41 -32.75 -14.48
N ILE A 2 -28.41 -31.90 -14.26
CA ILE A 2 -28.20 -30.48 -13.91
C ILE A 2 -27.82 -30.49 -12.45
N LYS A 3 -26.56 -30.14 -12.12
CA LYS A 3 -26.16 -29.84 -10.75
C LYS A 3 -26.83 -28.53 -10.38
N GLU A 4 -27.86 -28.58 -9.55
CA GLU A 4 -28.32 -27.43 -8.79
C GLU A 4 -27.13 -26.90 -7.97
N PHE A 5 -26.65 -25.73 -8.33
CA PHE A 5 -25.81 -24.95 -7.45
C PHE A 5 -26.73 -24.44 -6.33
N GLU A 6 -26.70 -25.11 -5.18
CA GLU A 6 -27.22 -24.52 -3.96
C GLU A 6 -26.44 -23.21 -3.69
N MET A 7 -27.03 -22.09 -4.04
CA MET A 7 -26.61 -20.79 -3.52
C MET A 7 -27.08 -20.66 -2.06
N ALA A 8 -26.60 -21.58 -1.20
CA ALA A 8 -26.81 -21.46 0.22
C ALA A 8 -25.91 -20.34 0.76
N ASN A 9 -26.54 -19.31 1.32
CA ASN A 9 -25.94 -18.25 2.13
C ASN A 9 -25.30 -17.05 1.41
N ALA A 10 -25.86 -16.58 0.29
CA ALA A 10 -25.55 -15.22 -0.13
C ALA A 10 -26.14 -14.21 0.88
N THR A 11 -25.30 -13.48 1.59
CA THR A 11 -25.75 -12.37 2.43
C THR A 11 -26.23 -11.24 1.53
N THR A 12 -27.56 -11.01 1.53
CA THR A 12 -28.18 -10.00 0.68
C THR A 12 -27.83 -8.60 1.21
N SER A 13 -27.26 -7.75 0.35
CA SER A 13 -27.13 -6.32 0.63
C SER A 13 -28.53 -5.66 0.52
N ARG A 14 -29.05 -5.18 1.64
CA ARG A 14 -30.36 -4.52 1.72
C ARG A 14 -30.17 -3.00 1.69
N LEU A 15 -30.73 -2.35 0.68
CA LEU A 15 -30.60 -0.89 0.46
C LEU A 15 -31.20 -0.05 1.59
N GLY A 16 -32.21 -0.57 2.28
CA GLY A 16 -32.91 0.11 3.37
C GLY A 16 -32.32 -0.13 4.76
N LEU A 17 -31.26 -0.91 4.91
CA LEU A 17 -30.74 -1.33 6.22
C LEU A 17 -29.86 -0.27 6.85
N VAL A 18 -30.23 0.21 8.03
CA VAL A 18 -29.46 1.18 8.83
C VAL A 18 -28.37 0.45 9.63
N ASN A 19 -27.11 0.87 9.50
CA ASN A 19 -25.95 0.35 10.24
C ASN A 19 -25.73 -1.15 10.16
N ASN A 20 -26.30 -1.82 9.18
CA ASN A 20 -26.13 -3.26 8.97
C ASN A 20 -26.45 -4.14 10.18
N THR A 21 -27.19 -3.61 11.15
CA THR A 21 -27.61 -4.30 12.39
C THR A 21 -29.10 -4.11 12.62
N GLY A 22 -29.82 -5.18 12.93
CA GLY A 22 -31.23 -5.13 13.30
C GLY A 22 -32.17 -5.59 12.17
N THR A 23 -33.47 -5.58 12.48
CA THR A 23 -34.56 -6.09 11.62
C THR A 23 -35.30 -4.99 10.83
N ALA A 24 -34.86 -3.74 10.92
CA ALA A 24 -35.49 -2.62 10.22
C ALA A 24 -34.95 -2.48 8.77
N PHE A 25 -35.30 -3.44 7.91
CA PHE A 25 -34.79 -3.54 6.55
C PHE A 25 -35.24 -2.39 5.62
N ASP A 26 -36.30 -1.68 5.97
CA ASP A 26 -36.90 -0.64 5.14
C ASP A 26 -36.72 0.78 5.72
N ALA A 27 -35.89 0.94 6.76
CA ALA A 27 -35.77 2.20 7.49
C ALA A 27 -35.23 3.36 6.64
N LEU A 28 -34.45 3.09 5.60
CA LEU A 28 -33.91 4.09 4.69
C LEU A 28 -34.84 4.42 3.51
N PHE A 29 -35.81 3.55 3.17
CA PHE A 29 -36.74 3.81 2.09
C PHE A 29 -37.78 4.89 2.42
N LEU A 30 -38.06 5.13 3.70
CA LEU A 30 -39.04 6.12 4.16
C LEU A 30 -38.48 7.53 4.30
N LYS A 31 -37.16 7.69 4.23
CA LYS A 31 -36.49 9.00 4.27
C LYS A 31 -36.29 9.47 2.85
N VAL A 32 -36.92 10.61 2.51
CA VAL A 32 -36.61 11.33 1.27
C VAL A 32 -35.13 11.67 1.31
N PHE A 33 -34.34 10.89 0.58
CA PHE A 33 -32.94 11.17 0.39
C PHE A 33 -32.85 12.38 -0.54
N SER A 34 -32.70 13.57 0.02
CA SER A 34 -32.31 14.74 -0.74
C SER A 34 -30.87 14.50 -1.17
N GLY A 35 -30.65 14.04 -2.41
CA GLY A 35 -29.43 14.13 -3.22
C GLY A 35 -28.05 14.09 -2.58
N GLU A 36 -27.92 13.74 -1.32
CA GLU A 36 -26.61 13.51 -0.69
C GLU A 36 -26.06 12.17 -1.17
N VAL A 37 -25.31 12.30 -2.24
CA VAL A 37 -24.34 11.27 -2.61
C VAL A 37 -23.45 11.08 -1.37
N LEU A 38 -23.62 9.94 -0.67
CA LEU A 38 -22.63 9.46 0.26
C LEU A 38 -21.34 9.24 -0.55
N THR A 39 -20.60 10.33 -0.75
CA THR A 39 -19.22 10.26 -1.18
C THR A 39 -18.48 9.53 -0.07
N ALA A 40 -18.47 8.20 -0.15
CA ALA A 40 -17.59 7.39 0.64
C ALA A 40 -16.19 7.99 0.45
N PHE A 41 -15.58 8.42 1.54
CA PHE A 41 -14.23 9.00 1.55
C PHE A 41 -13.30 8.02 0.81
N ALA A 42 -13.08 8.27 -0.48
CA ALA A 42 -12.14 7.50 -1.25
C ALA A 42 -10.75 7.77 -0.68
N ARG A 43 -10.18 6.78 -0.05
CA ARG A 43 -8.76 6.84 0.30
C ARG A 43 -7.98 6.96 -1.01
N ASN A 44 -7.16 7.99 -1.12
CA ASN A 44 -6.29 8.13 -2.29
C ASN A 44 -5.45 6.87 -2.44
N ASN A 45 -5.57 6.25 -3.61
CA ASN A 45 -4.70 5.14 -3.99
C ASN A 45 -3.33 5.72 -4.32
N ILE A 46 -2.39 5.64 -3.37
CA ILE A 46 -1.06 6.24 -3.47
C ILE A 46 -0.05 5.23 -4.03
N PHE A 47 -0.21 3.94 -3.67
CA PHE A 47 0.72 2.90 -4.10
C PHE A 47 0.43 2.40 -5.52
N ASN A 48 0.50 3.33 -6.49
CA ASN A 48 0.34 3.03 -7.91
C ASN A 48 1.66 2.50 -8.53
N GLU A 49 1.63 2.20 -9.82
CA GLU A 49 2.77 1.68 -10.58
C GLU A 49 3.98 2.64 -10.65
N GLN A 50 3.82 3.90 -10.25
CA GLN A 50 4.91 4.87 -10.20
C GLN A 50 5.81 4.67 -8.97
N LEU A 51 5.25 4.20 -7.86
CA LEU A 51 5.95 4.05 -6.58
C LEU A 51 6.65 2.71 -6.40
N HIS A 52 6.31 1.69 -7.17
CA HIS A 52 6.94 0.38 -7.09
C HIS A 52 7.08 -0.28 -8.46
N SER A 53 7.87 -1.36 -8.54
CA SER A 53 8.10 -2.09 -9.78
C SER A 53 6.93 -3.03 -10.07
N VAL A 54 6.31 -2.91 -11.24
CA VAL A 54 5.22 -3.79 -11.68
C VAL A 54 5.66 -4.60 -12.88
N ARG A 55 5.42 -5.90 -12.84
CA ARG A 55 5.67 -6.83 -13.94
C ARG A 55 4.40 -7.61 -14.26
N THR A 56 3.94 -7.53 -15.50
CA THR A 56 2.82 -8.33 -15.99
C THR A 56 3.33 -9.62 -16.61
N ILE A 57 2.73 -10.74 -16.23
CA ILE A 57 2.99 -12.07 -16.83
C ILE A 57 1.68 -12.60 -17.42
N THR A 58 1.79 -13.33 -18.52
CA THR A 58 0.63 -13.89 -19.23
C THR A 58 0.24 -15.29 -18.75
N SER A 59 1.16 -15.97 -18.08
CA SER A 59 0.97 -17.32 -17.53
C SER A 59 2.05 -17.61 -16.49
N GLY A 60 1.77 -18.50 -15.55
CA GLY A 60 2.75 -18.97 -14.58
C GLY A 60 2.29 -18.73 -13.12
N LYS A 61 2.90 -19.44 -12.21
CA LYS A 61 2.64 -19.41 -10.77
C LYS A 61 3.43 -18.32 -10.05
N SER A 62 4.57 -17.91 -10.63
CA SER A 62 5.50 -16.98 -9.98
C SER A 62 6.34 -16.24 -11.01
N ALA A 63 6.92 -15.12 -10.61
CA ALA A 63 7.93 -14.41 -11.38
C ALA A 63 9.21 -14.25 -10.56
N GLN A 64 10.34 -14.33 -11.26
CA GLN A 64 11.67 -14.19 -10.68
C GLN A 64 12.21 -12.79 -10.96
N PHE A 65 12.84 -12.20 -9.95
CA PHE A 65 13.56 -10.93 -10.05
C PHE A 65 15.03 -11.21 -9.73
N PRO A 66 15.94 -11.15 -10.74
CA PRO A 66 17.34 -11.38 -10.50
C PRO A 66 17.96 -10.22 -9.71
N VAL A 67 18.80 -10.56 -8.73
CA VAL A 67 19.58 -9.62 -7.94
C VAL A 67 21.06 -9.92 -8.17
N LEU A 68 21.80 -8.92 -8.61
CA LEU A 68 23.25 -9.02 -8.87
C LEU A 68 24.02 -8.28 -7.79
N GLY A 69 25.12 -8.89 -7.34
CA GLY A 69 26.05 -8.27 -6.42
C GLY A 69 27.04 -7.34 -7.12
N THR A 70 27.84 -6.68 -6.32
CA THR A 70 28.92 -5.77 -6.77
C THR A 70 30.23 -6.53 -6.95
N ALA A 71 31.07 -6.08 -7.90
CA ALA A 71 32.44 -6.52 -8.05
C ALA A 71 33.38 -5.68 -7.20
N THR A 72 34.45 -6.29 -6.72
CA THR A 72 35.55 -5.58 -6.03
C THR A 72 36.73 -5.43 -6.96
N ALA A 73 37.46 -4.31 -6.87
CA ALA A 73 38.67 -4.09 -7.63
C ALA A 73 39.89 -4.14 -6.65
N ALA A 74 40.99 -4.70 -7.11
CA ALA A 74 42.23 -4.74 -6.36
C ALA A 74 43.43 -4.40 -7.27
N TYR A 75 44.46 -3.79 -6.71
CA TYR A 75 45.70 -3.55 -7.43
C TYR A 75 46.46 -4.87 -7.66
N HIS A 76 46.92 -5.04 -8.88
CA HIS A 76 47.72 -6.20 -9.27
C HIS A 76 49.21 -5.93 -9.05
N THR A 77 49.88 -6.89 -8.45
CA THR A 77 51.36 -6.84 -8.28
C THR A 77 52.01 -7.36 -9.55
N VAL A 78 52.87 -6.56 -10.15
CA VAL A 78 53.60 -6.92 -11.37
C VAL A 78 54.42 -8.19 -11.15
N GLY A 79 54.33 -9.15 -12.07
CA GLY A 79 55.06 -10.43 -11.98
C GLY A 79 54.31 -11.57 -11.30
N THR A 80 53.10 -11.33 -10.77
CA THR A 80 52.24 -12.39 -10.23
C THR A 80 51.17 -12.80 -11.24
N PRO A 81 50.73 -14.08 -11.27
CA PRO A 81 49.63 -14.51 -12.12
C PRO A 81 48.31 -13.88 -11.67
N LEU A 82 47.43 -13.52 -12.64
CA LEU A 82 46.04 -13.10 -12.37
C LEU A 82 45.20 -14.32 -11.94
N VAL A 83 44.72 -14.32 -10.72
CA VAL A 83 44.06 -15.48 -10.11
C VAL A 83 42.54 -15.45 -10.28
N GLY A 84 41.97 -14.40 -10.88
CA GLY A 84 40.51 -14.31 -11.13
C GLY A 84 39.65 -14.43 -9.86
N ALA A 85 40.12 -13.81 -8.74
CA ALA A 85 39.52 -13.98 -7.42
C ALA A 85 38.14 -13.27 -7.23
N ASN A 86 37.69 -12.54 -8.23
CA ASN A 86 36.52 -11.69 -8.12
C ASN A 86 35.27 -12.43 -8.67
N GLN A 87 34.41 -12.90 -7.78
CA GLN A 87 33.14 -13.52 -8.13
C GLN A 87 31.99 -12.54 -7.91
N ILE A 88 31.29 -12.17 -8.95
CA ILE A 88 30.02 -11.44 -8.83
C ILE A 88 28.97 -12.47 -8.44
N LYS A 89 28.44 -12.33 -7.21
CA LYS A 89 27.38 -13.20 -6.72
C LYS A 89 26.06 -12.77 -7.32
N ALA A 90 25.24 -13.74 -7.69
CA ALA A 90 23.87 -13.52 -8.16
C ALA A 90 22.89 -14.33 -7.31
N ASN A 91 21.74 -13.79 -7.11
CA ASN A 91 20.61 -14.46 -6.47
C ASN A 91 19.30 -14.02 -7.13
N GLU A 92 18.20 -14.62 -6.72
CA GLU A 92 16.87 -14.27 -7.21
C GLU A 92 15.91 -14.04 -6.06
N LYS A 93 14.93 -13.16 -6.29
CA LYS A 93 13.75 -13.04 -5.46
C LYS A 93 12.55 -13.52 -6.23
N ILE A 94 11.87 -14.54 -5.71
CA ILE A 94 10.68 -15.11 -6.32
C ILE A 94 9.46 -14.47 -5.67
N ILE A 95 8.52 -13.97 -6.47
CA ILE A 95 7.21 -13.49 -6.06
C ILE A 95 6.18 -14.49 -6.58
N ASN A 96 5.41 -15.08 -5.70
CA ASN A 96 4.32 -15.98 -6.03
C ASN A 96 3.05 -15.19 -6.34
N ILE A 97 2.19 -15.73 -7.22
CA ILE A 97 0.85 -15.19 -7.43
C ILE A 97 -0.02 -15.63 -6.26
N ASP A 98 -0.73 -14.68 -5.67
CA ASP A 98 -1.76 -14.92 -4.67
C ASP A 98 -3.06 -15.39 -5.36
N ASP A 99 -4.01 -15.89 -4.57
CA ASP A 99 -5.33 -16.21 -5.08
C ASP A 99 -6.08 -14.94 -5.52
N LEU A 100 -7.16 -15.12 -6.26
CA LEU A 100 -7.93 -14.03 -6.83
C LEU A 100 -8.56 -13.17 -5.72
N LEU A 101 -8.27 -11.86 -5.73
CA LEU A 101 -8.91 -10.90 -4.85
C LEU A 101 -10.27 -10.51 -5.43
N ILE A 102 -11.35 -10.77 -4.71
CA ILE A 102 -12.72 -10.56 -5.16
C ILE A 102 -13.46 -9.62 -4.21
N ALA A 103 -14.17 -8.65 -4.76
CA ALA A 103 -15.20 -7.89 -4.06
C ALA A 103 -16.56 -8.14 -4.74
N GLN A 104 -17.55 -8.52 -3.96
CA GLN A 104 -18.88 -8.87 -4.50
C GLN A 104 -19.99 -8.28 -3.66
N SER A 105 -21.10 -7.95 -4.30
CA SER A 105 -22.33 -7.51 -3.65
C SER A 105 -23.53 -8.11 -4.39
N PHE A 106 -24.55 -8.51 -3.64
CA PHE A 106 -25.79 -9.03 -4.17
C PHE A 106 -26.93 -8.07 -3.84
N ILE A 107 -27.71 -7.68 -4.87
CA ILE A 107 -28.88 -6.81 -4.73
C ILE A 107 -30.09 -7.60 -5.16
N ALA A 108 -31.10 -7.70 -4.28
CA ALA A 108 -32.35 -8.37 -4.60
C ALA A 108 -33.20 -7.52 -5.58
N ASN A 109 -33.83 -8.15 -6.57
CA ASN A 109 -34.64 -7.47 -7.56
C ASN A 109 -35.76 -6.63 -6.95
N ILE A 110 -36.36 -7.08 -5.84
CA ILE A 110 -37.43 -6.34 -5.15
C ILE A 110 -36.90 -5.03 -4.54
N ASP A 111 -35.65 -5.02 -4.03
CA ASP A 111 -35.08 -3.81 -3.45
C ASP A 111 -34.65 -2.83 -4.54
N GLU A 112 -34.26 -3.31 -5.72
CA GLU A 112 -34.02 -2.47 -6.90
C GLU A 112 -35.26 -1.78 -7.39
N LEU A 113 -36.39 -2.51 -7.45
CA LEU A 113 -37.70 -1.96 -7.86
C LEU A 113 -38.28 -0.94 -6.87
N LYS A 114 -37.99 -1.07 -5.58
CA LYS A 114 -38.39 -0.10 -4.54
C LYS A 114 -37.55 1.18 -4.56
N ASN A 115 -36.45 1.16 -5.23
CA ASN A 115 -35.50 2.28 -5.22
C ASN A 115 -35.85 3.32 -6.27
N HIS A 116 -35.73 4.61 -5.91
CA HIS A 116 -36.06 5.74 -6.79
C HIS A 116 -34.87 6.31 -7.53
N TYR A 117 -33.64 5.85 -7.19
CA TYR A 117 -32.39 6.34 -7.74
C TYR A 117 -31.48 5.20 -8.13
N ASP A 118 -30.61 5.44 -9.12
CA ASP A 118 -29.65 4.43 -9.56
C ASP A 118 -28.51 4.29 -8.54
N VAL A 119 -28.51 3.20 -7.80
CA VAL A 119 -27.47 2.87 -6.83
C VAL A 119 -26.38 1.95 -7.41
N ARG A 120 -26.58 1.40 -8.61
CA ARG A 120 -25.63 0.43 -9.20
C ARG A 120 -24.24 1.05 -9.36
N ALA A 121 -24.18 2.28 -9.89
CA ALA A 121 -22.92 3.00 -10.07
C ALA A 121 -22.20 3.23 -8.74
N THR A 122 -22.94 3.57 -7.67
CA THR A 122 -22.38 3.78 -6.33
C THR A 122 -21.83 2.49 -5.72
N TYR A 123 -22.56 1.37 -5.90
CA TYR A 123 -22.09 0.07 -5.42
C TYR A 123 -20.86 -0.42 -6.21
N ALA A 124 -20.88 -0.27 -7.53
CA ALA A 124 -19.73 -0.63 -8.37
C ALA A 124 -18.47 0.18 -8.00
N ASP A 125 -18.63 1.49 -7.79
CA ASP A 125 -17.54 2.38 -7.36
C ASP A 125 -16.98 1.97 -5.98
N GLU A 126 -17.86 1.62 -5.03
CA GLU A 126 -17.42 1.19 -3.70
C GLU A 126 -16.71 -0.18 -3.72
N LEU A 127 -17.14 -1.12 -4.56
CA LEU A 127 -16.45 -2.38 -4.78
C LEU A 127 -15.05 -2.15 -5.38
N GLY A 128 -14.93 -1.28 -6.38
CA GLY A 128 -13.65 -0.91 -6.97
C GLY A 128 -12.71 -0.24 -5.96
N LYS A 129 -13.23 0.66 -5.12
CA LYS A 129 -12.46 1.30 -4.04
C LYS A 129 -12.01 0.28 -2.99
N ALA A 130 -12.83 -0.72 -2.66
CA ALA A 130 -12.46 -1.76 -1.70
C ALA A 130 -11.29 -2.60 -2.21
N LEU A 131 -11.31 -2.98 -3.49
CA LEU A 131 -10.20 -3.70 -4.13
C LEU A 131 -8.91 -2.86 -4.15
N ALA A 132 -9.01 -1.60 -4.58
CA ALA A 132 -7.87 -0.69 -4.61
C ALA A 132 -7.25 -0.49 -3.22
N ARG A 133 -8.09 -0.33 -2.20
CA ARG A 133 -7.66 -0.19 -0.81
C ARG A 133 -6.89 -1.41 -0.29
N THR A 134 -7.42 -2.60 -0.57
CA THR A 134 -6.76 -3.85 -0.17
C THR A 134 -5.43 -4.03 -0.88
N TYR A 135 -5.37 -3.70 -2.16
CA TYR A 135 -4.13 -3.70 -2.93
C TYR A 135 -3.08 -2.77 -2.33
N ASP A 136 -3.45 -1.52 -2.05
CA ASP A 136 -2.56 -0.54 -1.43
C ASP A 136 -2.03 -0.98 -0.07
N GLN A 137 -2.91 -1.53 0.77
CA GLN A 137 -2.53 -2.06 2.08
C GLN A 137 -1.53 -3.20 1.96
N ASN A 138 -1.71 -4.09 0.99
CA ASN A 138 -0.81 -5.21 0.75
C ASN A 138 0.57 -4.71 0.27
N VAL A 139 0.62 -3.73 -0.65
CA VAL A 139 1.89 -3.13 -1.09
C VAL A 139 2.60 -2.44 0.06
N ALA A 140 1.90 -1.62 0.85
CA ALA A 140 2.46 -0.95 2.02
C ALA A 140 2.99 -1.95 3.06
N LYS A 141 2.29 -3.06 3.26
CA LYS A 141 2.74 -4.15 4.14
C LYS A 141 4.01 -4.82 3.63
N GLN A 142 4.14 -5.03 2.32
CA GLN A 142 5.36 -5.57 1.73
C GLN A 142 6.54 -4.61 1.88
N ILE A 143 6.33 -3.29 1.78
CA ILE A 143 7.36 -2.28 2.06
C ILE A 143 7.82 -2.38 3.52
N ALA A 144 6.89 -2.49 4.47
CA ALA A 144 7.22 -2.68 5.88
C ALA A 144 7.97 -4.00 6.14
N ASN A 145 7.59 -5.09 5.48
CA ASN A 145 8.29 -6.36 5.59
C ASN A 145 9.69 -6.30 4.96
N ALA A 146 9.85 -5.56 3.85
CA ALA A 146 11.15 -5.37 3.20
C ALA A 146 12.15 -4.64 4.11
N SER A 147 11.70 -3.70 4.96
CA SER A 147 12.57 -3.02 5.93
C SER A 147 13.17 -3.97 6.98
N ARG A 148 12.50 -5.08 7.26
CA ARG A 148 12.94 -6.11 8.22
C ARG A 148 13.65 -7.28 7.55
N ALA A 149 13.66 -7.32 6.23
CA ALA A 149 14.26 -8.41 5.49
C ALA A 149 15.78 -8.38 5.58
N SER A 150 16.38 -9.55 5.77
CA SER A 150 17.82 -9.73 5.60
C SER A 150 18.19 -9.64 4.12
N THR A 151 19.46 -9.40 3.84
CA THR A 151 19.93 -9.41 2.45
C THR A 151 19.73 -10.78 1.78
N ASN A 152 19.39 -10.76 0.50
CA ASN A 152 19.34 -11.96 -0.33
C ASN A 152 20.74 -12.33 -0.90
N LEU A 153 21.72 -11.44 -0.78
CA LEU A 153 23.07 -11.61 -1.28
C LEU A 153 24.07 -11.62 -0.13
N SER A 154 24.99 -12.60 -0.12
CA SER A 154 26.09 -12.61 0.85
C SER A 154 26.96 -11.36 0.66
N GLY A 155 27.06 -10.53 1.68
CA GLY A 155 27.78 -9.26 1.65
C GLY A 155 26.95 -8.06 1.14
N GLY A 156 25.66 -8.27 0.82
CA GLY A 156 24.74 -7.16 0.51
C GLY A 156 24.13 -6.52 1.75
N ASN A 157 23.41 -5.44 1.55
CA ASN A 157 22.68 -4.74 2.61
C ASN A 157 21.24 -5.22 2.71
N GLY A 158 20.75 -5.48 3.92
CA GLY A 158 19.34 -5.77 4.19
C GLY A 158 18.51 -4.50 4.35
N GLY A 159 17.21 -4.65 4.63
CA GLY A 159 16.35 -3.55 5.03
C GLY A 159 16.82 -2.89 6.33
N VAL A 160 16.30 -1.72 6.65
CA VAL A 160 16.59 -1.00 7.89
C VAL A 160 15.31 -0.61 8.58
N VAL A 161 15.27 -0.84 9.88
CA VAL A 161 14.24 -0.30 10.78
C VAL A 161 14.91 0.75 11.64
N LEU A 162 14.53 2.02 11.44
CA LEU A 162 15.01 3.11 12.26
C LEU A 162 14.10 3.29 13.47
N THR A 163 14.67 3.34 14.66
CA THR A 163 13.93 3.67 15.89
C THR A 163 14.16 5.14 16.21
N LEU A 164 13.09 5.89 16.45
CA LEU A 164 13.18 7.31 16.79
C LEU A 164 13.91 7.52 18.13
N ALA A 165 14.59 8.66 18.24
CA ALA A 165 15.47 8.98 19.38
C ALA A 165 14.72 9.01 20.73
N SER A 166 13.44 9.35 20.72
CA SER A 166 12.58 9.32 21.93
C SER A 166 12.39 7.91 22.50
N GLY A 167 12.81 6.85 21.80
CA GLY A 167 12.55 5.47 22.19
C GLY A 167 11.05 5.15 22.23
N ASN A 168 10.23 6.06 21.78
CA ASN A 168 8.79 6.02 21.91
C ASN A 168 8.19 5.15 20.83
N THR A 169 7.53 4.14 21.30
CA THR A 169 6.85 3.16 20.45
C THR A 169 5.39 3.52 20.19
N ALA A 170 4.91 4.61 20.79
CA ALA A 170 3.56 5.11 20.61
C ALA A 170 3.60 6.40 19.77
N SER A 171 2.85 6.43 18.68
CA SER A 171 2.64 7.58 17.79
C SER A 171 2.30 8.88 18.55
N ALA A 172 1.69 8.79 19.72
CA ALA A 172 1.25 9.96 20.52
C ALA A 172 2.38 10.90 20.97
N ASN A 173 3.59 10.39 21.18
CA ASN A 173 4.70 11.16 21.75
C ASN A 173 5.79 11.55 20.73
N VAL A 174 5.61 11.18 19.47
CA VAL A 174 6.55 11.52 18.40
C VAL A 174 6.31 12.95 17.93
N THR A 175 7.38 13.72 17.83
CA THR A 175 7.36 15.11 17.34
C THR A 175 7.64 15.19 15.85
N GLY A 176 7.20 16.27 15.21
CA GLY A 176 7.50 16.50 13.79
C GLY A 176 9.01 16.65 13.52
N ASP A 177 9.77 17.22 14.47
CA ASP A 177 11.22 17.36 14.37
C ASP A 177 11.95 16.01 14.39
N GLU A 178 11.46 15.05 15.19
CA GLU A 178 12.01 13.70 15.21
C GLU A 178 11.73 12.96 13.90
N ILE A 179 10.53 13.14 13.32
CA ILE A 179 10.19 12.57 12.02
C ILE A 179 11.09 13.15 10.93
N ALA A 180 11.29 14.46 10.92
CA ALA A 180 12.18 15.12 9.97
C ALA A 180 13.63 14.61 10.11
N ALA A 181 14.16 14.52 11.35
CA ALA A 181 15.48 13.98 11.60
C ALA A 181 15.62 12.54 11.11
N ALA A 182 14.62 11.69 11.36
CA ALA A 182 14.62 10.31 10.89
C ALA A 182 14.64 10.19 9.35
N ILE A 183 13.94 11.09 8.64
CA ILE A 183 14.00 11.11 7.17
C ILE A 183 15.41 11.48 6.68
N TYR A 184 16.11 12.42 7.34
CA TYR A 184 17.50 12.74 7.03
C TYR A 184 18.44 11.57 7.30
N ASP A 185 18.28 10.86 8.42
CA ASP A 185 19.09 9.68 8.75
C ASP A 185 18.90 8.55 7.73
N ILE A 186 17.64 8.37 7.25
CA ILE A 186 17.36 7.39 6.19
C ILE A 186 17.97 7.83 4.86
N ALA A 187 17.88 9.13 4.51
CA ALA A 187 18.51 9.66 3.31
C ALA A 187 20.02 9.45 3.32
N GLN A 188 20.69 9.70 4.47
CA GLN A 188 22.09 9.38 4.68
C GLN A 188 22.36 7.88 4.46
N THR A 189 21.56 7.01 5.06
CA THR A 189 21.71 5.54 4.90
C THR A 189 21.57 5.11 3.44
N PHE A 190 20.70 5.74 2.67
CA PHE A 190 20.56 5.46 1.24
C PHE A 190 21.80 5.90 0.46
N ASP A 191 22.36 7.06 0.77
CA ASP A 191 23.56 7.57 0.12
C ASP A 191 24.79 6.73 0.47
N GLU A 192 24.95 6.30 1.73
CA GLU A 192 26.01 5.38 2.18
C GLU A 192 25.94 4.01 1.49
N ARG A 193 24.77 3.63 0.97
CA ARG A 193 24.53 2.37 0.26
C ARG A 193 24.49 2.52 -1.24
N ASP A 194 24.87 3.67 -1.76
CA ASP A 194 24.87 3.99 -3.20
C ASP A 194 23.49 3.79 -3.88
N ILE A 195 22.37 3.98 -3.14
CA ILE A 195 21.05 3.94 -3.72
C ILE A 195 20.78 5.25 -4.46
N PRO A 196 20.34 5.21 -5.75
CA PRO A 196 20.09 6.44 -6.52
C PRO A 196 19.16 7.42 -5.80
N PRO A 197 19.38 8.73 -5.90
CA PRO A 197 18.52 9.74 -5.27
C PRO A 197 17.16 9.88 -5.97
N THR A 198 17.05 9.39 -7.20
CA THR A 198 15.80 9.33 -7.95
C THR A 198 14.91 8.21 -7.42
N ASP A 199 13.59 8.36 -7.56
CA ASP A 199 12.60 7.33 -7.21
C ASP A 199 12.61 6.90 -5.72
N ARG A 200 13.02 7.80 -4.82
CA ARG A 200 12.86 7.67 -3.38
C ARG A 200 11.54 8.30 -2.95
N PHE A 201 10.78 7.64 -2.12
CA PHE A 201 9.48 8.09 -1.64
C PHE A 201 9.34 7.91 -0.13
N CYS A 202 8.61 8.84 0.49
CA CYS A 202 8.22 8.76 1.89
C CYS A 202 6.69 8.78 1.98
N VAL A 203 6.11 7.82 2.68
CA VAL A 203 4.67 7.74 2.93
C VAL A 203 4.43 7.76 4.42
N LEU A 204 3.64 8.73 4.88
CA LEU A 204 3.27 8.91 6.28
C LEU A 204 1.76 8.75 6.47
N PRO A 205 1.32 8.21 7.62
CA PRO A 205 -0.07 8.31 8.03
C PRO A 205 -0.44 9.77 8.28
N PRO A 206 -1.74 10.14 8.20
CA PRO A 206 -2.17 11.52 8.37
C PRO A 206 -1.75 12.15 9.70
N ALA A 207 -1.78 11.39 10.79
CA ALA A 207 -1.38 11.90 12.10
C ALA A 207 0.07 12.39 12.13
N GLU A 208 0.98 11.60 11.60
CA GLU A 208 2.41 11.92 11.53
C GLU A 208 2.72 12.97 10.47
N TYR A 209 1.99 12.96 9.36
CA TYR A 209 2.12 13.98 8.32
C TYR A 209 1.79 15.38 8.86
N TYR A 210 0.70 15.53 9.61
CA TYR A 210 0.34 16.82 10.20
C TYR A 210 1.28 17.26 11.32
N LYS A 211 1.83 16.34 12.12
CA LYS A 211 2.90 16.67 13.07
C LYS A 211 4.15 17.21 12.36
N LEU A 212 4.50 16.59 11.23
CA LEU A 212 5.61 17.06 10.42
C LEU A 212 5.33 18.44 9.84
N ALA A 213 4.12 18.72 9.36
CA ALA A 213 3.70 20.01 8.84
C ALA A 213 3.61 21.09 9.92
N GLU A 214 3.29 20.73 11.17
CA GLU A 214 3.23 21.62 12.33
C GLU A 214 4.63 21.97 12.88
N SER A 215 5.65 21.18 12.54
CA SER A 215 7.03 21.40 13.00
C SER A 215 7.58 22.67 12.37
N ALA A 216 7.53 23.76 13.17
CA ALA A 216 8.01 25.09 12.75
C ALA A 216 9.54 25.19 12.64
N THR A 217 10.27 24.25 13.28
CA THR A 217 11.72 24.38 13.46
C THR A 217 12.53 23.87 12.26
N ARG A 218 12.00 22.93 11.50
CA ARG A 218 12.79 22.26 10.44
C ARG A 218 12.10 22.15 9.08
N THR A 219 10.79 22.16 9.03
CA THR A 219 10.07 21.76 7.82
C THR A 219 9.42 22.93 7.07
N VAL A 220 9.05 24.00 7.78
CA VAL A 220 8.37 25.17 7.21
C VAL A 220 9.15 26.42 7.61
N ASP A 221 10.30 26.63 7.00
CA ASP A 221 10.95 27.93 7.05
C ASP A 221 10.33 28.82 5.98
N VAL A 222 9.33 29.59 6.38
CA VAL A 222 8.52 30.44 5.50
C VAL A 222 9.32 31.65 5.01
N ASP A 223 10.37 32.05 5.73
CA ASP A 223 11.09 33.29 5.50
C ASP A 223 12.17 33.24 4.42
N PHE A 224 12.66 32.04 4.09
CA PHE A 224 13.87 31.92 3.26
C PHE A 224 13.68 31.34 1.85
N ASN A 225 12.49 30.89 1.46
CA ASN A 225 12.32 30.28 0.16
C ASN A 225 11.10 30.79 -0.62
N PRO A 226 11.29 31.68 -1.60
CA PRO A 226 10.21 32.12 -2.49
C PRO A 226 9.63 31.00 -3.37
N GLN A 227 10.27 29.84 -3.40
CA GLN A 227 9.78 28.62 -4.06
C GLN A 227 9.33 27.54 -3.08
N GLY A 228 9.20 27.89 -1.81
CA GLY A 228 8.66 27.21 -0.62
C GLY A 228 8.45 25.70 -0.68
N ASN A 229 9.15 24.97 0.19
CA ASN A 229 8.93 23.56 0.44
C ASN A 229 7.56 23.25 1.09
N GLY A 230 6.68 24.18 1.10
CA GLY A 230 5.35 24.11 1.69
C GLY A 230 4.92 25.48 2.20
N SER A 231 3.66 25.61 2.47
CA SER A 231 3.08 26.79 3.08
C SER A 231 2.31 26.35 4.33
N PHE A 232 2.56 27.00 5.45
CA PHE A 232 1.77 26.80 6.66
C PHE A 232 0.26 27.00 6.39
N ALA A 233 -0.09 27.95 5.55
CA ALA A 233 -1.47 28.20 5.14
C ALA A 233 -2.09 27.05 4.33
N SER A 234 -1.30 26.30 3.56
CA SER A 234 -1.78 25.16 2.78
C SER A 234 -1.68 23.82 3.55
N GLY A 235 -0.93 23.77 4.65
CA GLY A 235 -0.69 22.56 5.42
C GLY A 235 -0.01 21.44 4.64
N LYS A 236 0.77 21.78 3.58
CA LYS A 236 1.42 20.79 2.71
C LYS A 236 2.92 20.85 2.87
N VAL A 237 3.53 19.68 3.09
CA VAL A 237 4.96 19.44 3.00
C VAL A 237 5.21 18.66 1.72
N GLN A 238 6.03 19.20 0.82
CA GLN A 238 6.28 18.57 -0.47
C GLN A 238 7.43 17.54 -0.39
N GLN A 239 8.52 17.92 0.27
CA GLN A 239 9.70 17.05 0.37
C GLN A 239 10.53 17.38 1.62
N VAL A 240 11.25 16.36 2.13
CA VAL A 240 12.28 16.51 3.16
C VAL A 240 13.51 15.73 2.70
N ALA A 241 14.70 16.29 2.84
CA ALA A 241 15.96 15.71 2.35
C ALA A 241 15.92 15.30 0.85
N GLY A 242 15.18 16.04 0.03
CA GLY A 242 14.98 15.70 -1.39
C GLY A 242 14.05 14.52 -1.66
N ILE A 243 13.43 13.92 -0.61
CA ILE A 243 12.49 12.82 -0.73
C ILE A 243 11.06 13.39 -0.71
N PRO A 244 10.23 13.14 -1.74
CA PRO A 244 8.83 13.57 -1.76
C PRO A 244 8.03 12.82 -0.67
N ILE A 245 7.16 13.58 0.01
CA ILE A 245 6.33 13.06 1.10
C ILE A 245 4.89 12.96 0.64
N MET A 246 4.29 11.81 0.88
CA MET A 246 2.89 11.53 0.59
C MET A 246 2.16 11.12 1.86
N MET A 247 0.86 11.43 1.91
CA MET A 247 0.00 11.06 3.02
C MET A 247 -0.90 9.90 2.62
N SER A 248 -0.94 8.83 3.43
CA SER A 248 -1.82 7.69 3.20
C SER A 248 -2.35 7.08 4.49
N ASN A 249 -3.63 6.74 4.49
CA ASN A 249 -4.24 5.93 5.55
C ASN A 249 -3.95 4.42 5.40
N ASN A 250 -3.32 4.01 4.30
CA ASN A 250 -3.05 2.60 4.02
C ASN A 250 -1.69 2.13 4.56
N VAL A 251 -0.95 3.00 5.26
CA VAL A 251 0.25 2.61 5.99
C VAL A 251 -0.13 1.63 7.09
N PRO A 252 0.52 0.45 7.18
CA PRO A 252 0.20 -0.55 8.20
C PRO A 252 0.58 -0.03 9.59
N GLN A 253 -0.36 -0.08 10.53
CA GLN A 253 -0.19 0.34 11.94
C GLN A 253 -0.76 -0.68 12.91
N SER A 254 -0.94 -1.92 12.48
CA SER A 254 -1.50 -2.99 13.30
C SER A 254 -0.63 -4.24 13.25
N ASN A 255 -0.72 -5.04 14.30
CA ASN A 255 -0.10 -6.36 14.30
C ASN A 255 -0.99 -7.34 13.53
N VAL A 256 -0.47 -7.89 12.44
CA VAL A 256 -1.12 -8.94 11.66
C VAL A 256 -0.41 -10.25 11.96
N SER A 257 -1.04 -11.09 12.80
CA SER A 257 -0.44 -12.34 13.29
C SER A 257 -0.48 -13.48 12.27
N SER A 258 -1.38 -13.42 11.28
CA SER A 258 -1.55 -14.46 10.27
C SER A 258 -1.78 -13.84 8.88
N ASN A 259 -1.34 -14.56 7.85
CA ASN A 259 -1.62 -14.15 6.49
C ASN A 259 -3.12 -14.23 6.17
N PRO A 260 -3.64 -13.35 5.30
CA PRO A 260 -4.98 -13.49 4.73
C PRO A 260 -5.15 -14.86 4.03
N SER A 261 -6.36 -15.37 4.01
CA SER A 261 -6.67 -16.58 3.24
C SER A 261 -6.42 -16.34 1.75
N GLY A 262 -5.78 -17.30 1.09
CA GLY A 262 -5.42 -17.19 -0.33
C GLY A 262 -4.10 -16.45 -0.60
N ALA A 263 -3.41 -15.94 0.43
CA ALA A 263 -2.12 -15.31 0.27
C ALA A 263 -0.99 -16.35 0.18
N ASN A 264 -0.25 -16.32 -0.92
CA ASN A 264 0.95 -17.13 -1.15
C ASN A 264 2.25 -16.37 -0.80
N ASN A 265 2.14 -15.07 -0.53
CA ASN A 265 3.21 -14.22 -0.02
C ASN A 265 2.98 -13.89 1.46
N THR A 266 4.00 -13.35 2.12
CA THR A 266 3.93 -13.05 3.56
C THR A 266 3.42 -11.64 3.79
N TYR A 267 2.21 -11.52 4.34
CA TYR A 267 1.61 -10.25 4.75
C TYR A 267 1.49 -10.13 6.28
N SER A 268 1.96 -11.11 7.03
CA SER A 268 2.00 -11.05 8.50
C SER A 268 3.21 -10.25 8.99
N GLY A 269 3.10 -9.70 10.19
CA GLY A 269 4.14 -8.95 10.87
C GLY A 269 3.56 -7.91 11.81
N ASP A 270 4.35 -7.49 12.79
CA ASP A 270 3.95 -6.47 13.76
C ASP A 270 4.36 -5.09 13.25
N ASP A 271 3.39 -4.31 12.84
CA ASP A 271 3.54 -2.92 12.40
C ASP A 271 2.88 -1.93 13.37
N SER A 272 2.50 -2.37 14.58
CA SER A 272 1.84 -1.52 15.56
C SER A 272 2.62 -0.25 15.95
N LYS A 273 3.91 -0.24 15.66
CA LYS A 273 4.84 0.87 15.95
C LYS A 273 5.31 1.61 14.69
N THR A 274 4.71 1.35 13.55
CA THR A 274 5.12 1.98 12.28
C THR A 274 4.63 3.42 12.25
N ILE A 275 5.58 4.34 12.11
CA ILE A 275 5.35 5.79 12.02
C ILE A 275 5.31 6.24 10.56
N GLY A 276 6.10 5.61 9.70
CA GLY A 276 6.16 5.93 8.29
C GLY A 276 6.99 4.93 7.52
N LEU A 277 6.91 5.02 6.20
CA LEU A 277 7.63 4.17 5.26
C LEU A 277 8.46 5.05 4.34
N VAL A 278 9.77 4.81 4.29
CA VAL A 278 10.67 5.45 3.33
C VAL A 278 11.33 4.36 2.49
N PHE A 279 11.19 4.46 1.18
CA PHE A 279 11.63 3.40 0.30
C PHE A 279 12.03 3.93 -1.09
N HIS A 280 12.80 3.13 -1.80
CA HIS A 280 13.11 3.33 -3.21
C HIS A 280 12.18 2.43 -4.06
N LYS A 281 11.81 2.87 -5.25
CA LYS A 281 10.90 2.16 -6.16
C LYS A 281 11.25 0.68 -6.38
N SER A 282 12.51 0.34 -6.40
CA SER A 282 12.97 -1.04 -6.59
C SER A 282 12.88 -1.93 -5.35
N ALA A 283 12.50 -1.39 -4.19
CA ALA A 283 12.45 -2.16 -2.93
C ALA A 283 11.34 -3.22 -2.94
N VAL A 284 10.26 -2.96 -3.66
CA VAL A 284 9.08 -3.84 -3.75
C VAL A 284 8.67 -4.03 -5.20
N GLY A 285 8.28 -5.25 -5.53
CA GLY A 285 7.75 -5.62 -6.84
C GLY A 285 6.35 -6.21 -6.73
N THR A 286 5.51 -5.89 -7.70
CA THR A 286 4.20 -6.51 -7.89
C THR A 286 4.19 -7.31 -9.19
N VAL A 287 3.62 -8.50 -9.15
CA VAL A 287 3.41 -9.35 -10.33
C VAL A 287 1.92 -9.40 -10.61
N LYS A 288 1.52 -8.93 -11.79
CA LYS A 288 0.14 -8.99 -12.28
C LYS A 288 -0.01 -10.14 -13.26
N LEU A 289 -1.01 -11.00 -13.07
CA LEU A 289 -1.41 -12.05 -14.00
C LEU A 289 -2.59 -11.60 -14.86
N MET A 290 -3.50 -10.82 -14.27
CA MET A 290 -4.67 -10.25 -14.95
C MET A 290 -4.97 -8.86 -14.39
N ASP A 291 -5.59 -8.03 -15.19
CA ASP A 291 -6.10 -6.74 -14.75
C ASP A 291 -7.47 -6.89 -14.07
N MET A 292 -7.90 -5.83 -13.40
CA MET A 292 -9.22 -5.79 -12.75
C MET A 292 -10.32 -5.97 -13.81
N THR A 293 -11.18 -6.96 -13.57
CA THR A 293 -12.37 -7.23 -14.39
C THR A 293 -13.60 -7.16 -13.53
N THR A 294 -14.73 -6.76 -14.12
CA THR A 294 -16.02 -6.72 -13.43
C THR A 294 -16.99 -7.65 -14.15
N GLU A 295 -17.79 -8.38 -13.39
CA GLU A 295 -18.83 -9.25 -13.92
C GLU A 295 -20.14 -8.94 -13.23
N ILE A 296 -21.22 -8.94 -13.99
CA ILE A 296 -22.59 -8.82 -13.51
C ILE A 296 -23.31 -10.11 -13.87
N SER A 297 -23.71 -10.86 -12.85
CA SER A 297 -24.47 -12.09 -13.02
C SER A 297 -25.88 -11.89 -12.49
N GLY A 298 -26.89 -12.13 -13.31
CA GLY A 298 -28.29 -12.07 -12.94
C GLY A 298 -28.82 -13.45 -12.53
N SER A 299 -29.65 -13.49 -11.51
CA SER A 299 -30.47 -14.65 -11.15
C SER A 299 -31.96 -14.24 -11.11
N ASP A 300 -32.87 -15.22 -11.01
CA ASP A 300 -34.30 -14.95 -10.93
C ASP A 300 -34.68 -14.08 -9.72
N TYR A 301 -33.83 -13.96 -8.74
CA TYR A 301 -34.09 -13.24 -7.49
C TYR A 301 -33.25 -11.98 -7.27
N GLY A 302 -32.18 -11.77 -8.05
CA GLY A 302 -31.32 -10.62 -7.87
C GLY A 302 -30.14 -10.58 -8.83
N ILE A 303 -29.34 -9.53 -8.72
CA ILE A 303 -28.15 -9.28 -9.54
C ILE A 303 -26.91 -9.30 -8.63
N MET A 304 -25.91 -10.07 -9.02
CA MET A 304 -24.62 -10.12 -8.35
C MET A 304 -23.59 -9.28 -9.11
N TYR A 305 -22.95 -8.38 -8.41
CA TYR A 305 -21.82 -7.58 -8.90
C TYR A 305 -20.55 -8.10 -8.26
N GLN A 306 -19.52 -8.37 -9.05
CA GLN A 306 -18.20 -8.79 -8.57
C GLN A 306 -17.09 -8.10 -9.39
N GLY A 307 -16.01 -7.83 -8.74
CA GLY A 307 -14.84 -7.24 -9.35
C GLY A 307 -13.54 -7.79 -8.74
#